data_10e73849e01e852d8f4784f3abd4716c
#
_entry.id   10e73849e01e852d8f4784f3abd4716c
#
_cell.length_a   1.000
_cell.length_b   1.000
_cell.length_c   1.000
_cell.angle_alpha   90.00
_cell.angle_beta   90.00
_cell.angle_gamma   90.00
#
_symmetry.space_group_name_H-M   'P 1'
#
loop_
_entity.id
_entity.type
_entity.pdbx_description
1 polymer ?
#
loop_
_entity_poly.entity_id
_entity_poly.type
_entity_poly.pdbx_seq_one_letter_code
_entity_poly.pdbx_strand_id
1 'polypeptide(L)'
;MKKQIIMASGNKGKIKEAQEILEDYEIISMSEIGINIDVEEDQNTFEGNARKKSETIAKKIEGKMCLADDSGIQIEYLDGFPGVFTKRWHKGTDRERNEALIEKLKGVPHEKRKITFTTAMALSDGEKTITAVANINGYVAEYPKGENGFGFDEIFELEDGRTLAELSGEEKNKISARKKALEMLKKQINDKK
;
A
#
# COMPACT_ATOMS: atom_id res chain seq x y z
N MET A 1 -14.42 -24.58 9.41
CA MET A 1 -13.76 -23.32 9.88
C MET A 1 -12.94 -22.76 8.73
N LYS A 2 -12.96 -21.44 8.51
CA LYS A 2 -12.10 -20.80 7.50
C LYS A 2 -10.64 -20.91 7.93
N LYS A 3 -9.73 -21.03 6.96
CA LYS A 3 -8.29 -20.93 7.24
C LYS A 3 -7.96 -19.48 7.63
N GLN A 4 -7.09 -19.32 8.63
CA GLN A 4 -6.68 -18.00 9.10
C GLN A 4 -5.48 -17.47 8.33
N ILE A 5 -5.54 -16.19 8.01
CA ILE A 5 -4.40 -15.41 7.50
C ILE A 5 -4.11 -14.30 8.51
N ILE A 6 -2.88 -14.22 8.97
CA ILE A 6 -2.44 -13.16 9.88
C ILE A 6 -1.96 -11.98 9.05
N MET A 7 -2.57 -10.81 9.26
CA MET A 7 -2.13 -9.60 8.57
C MET A 7 -1.08 -8.85 9.39
N ALA A 8 0.07 -8.62 8.79
CA ALA A 8 1.21 -7.89 9.36
C ALA A 8 0.94 -6.37 9.39
N SER A 9 -0.22 -5.98 9.92
CA SER A 9 -0.65 -4.59 10.03
C SER A 9 -1.66 -4.43 11.17
N GLY A 10 -1.57 -3.31 11.90
CA GLY A 10 -2.59 -2.88 12.86
C GLY A 10 -3.64 -1.93 12.25
N ASN A 11 -3.54 -1.61 10.95
CA ASN A 11 -4.46 -0.70 10.30
C ASN A 11 -5.79 -1.40 9.99
N LYS A 12 -6.85 -1.00 10.71
CA LYS A 12 -8.19 -1.59 10.59
C LYS A 12 -8.78 -1.49 9.16
N GLY A 13 -8.48 -0.40 8.44
CA GLY A 13 -8.92 -0.24 7.05
C GLY A 13 -8.31 -1.28 6.12
N LYS A 14 -6.99 -1.52 6.24
CA LYS A 14 -6.29 -2.54 5.45
C LYS A 14 -6.81 -3.95 5.75
N ILE A 15 -7.07 -4.26 7.03
CA ILE A 15 -7.61 -5.56 7.48
C ILE A 15 -9.01 -5.77 6.89
N LYS A 16 -9.87 -4.74 6.94
CA LYS A 16 -11.21 -4.79 6.37
C LYS A 16 -11.18 -5.02 4.86
N GLU A 17 -10.36 -4.27 4.11
CA GLU A 17 -10.20 -4.48 2.66
C GLU A 17 -9.73 -5.90 2.34
N ALA A 18 -8.75 -6.43 3.10
CA ALA A 18 -8.27 -7.79 2.90
C ALA A 18 -9.37 -8.83 3.20
N GLN A 19 -10.17 -8.64 4.25
CA GLN A 19 -11.26 -9.54 4.60
C GLN A 19 -12.37 -9.54 3.53
N GLU A 20 -12.69 -8.38 2.95
CA GLU A 20 -13.69 -8.26 1.89
C GLU A 20 -13.28 -8.99 0.60
N ILE A 21 -11.99 -9.02 0.28
CA ILE A 21 -11.48 -9.64 -0.95
C ILE A 21 -11.16 -11.12 -0.75
N LEU A 22 -10.51 -11.46 0.37
CA LEU A 22 -10.13 -12.84 0.72
C LEU A 22 -11.22 -13.51 1.57
N GLU A 23 -12.44 -13.51 1.09
CA GLU A 23 -13.65 -13.96 1.81
C GLU A 23 -13.63 -15.43 2.26
N ASP A 24 -12.84 -16.29 1.58
CA ASP A 24 -12.65 -17.70 1.96
C ASP A 24 -11.78 -17.87 3.21
N TYR A 25 -11.13 -16.82 3.66
CA TYR A 25 -10.21 -16.80 4.81
C TYR A 25 -10.76 -15.92 5.93
N GLU A 26 -10.25 -16.15 7.13
CA GLU A 26 -10.44 -15.26 8.28
C GLU A 26 -9.16 -14.42 8.42
N ILE A 27 -9.28 -13.10 8.23
CA ILE A 27 -8.14 -12.18 8.35
C ILE A 27 -8.06 -11.65 9.77
N ILE A 28 -6.94 -11.91 10.44
CA ILE A 28 -6.70 -11.53 11.83
C ILE A 28 -5.43 -10.66 11.86
N SER A 29 -5.46 -9.59 12.65
CA SER A 29 -4.24 -8.79 12.84
C SER A 29 -3.21 -9.53 13.69
N MET A 30 -1.92 -9.24 13.47
CA MET A 30 -0.86 -9.81 14.30
C MET A 30 -0.99 -9.40 15.78
N SER A 31 -1.57 -8.23 16.08
CA SER A 31 -1.80 -7.78 17.45
C SER A 31 -2.87 -8.60 18.17
N GLU A 32 -3.91 -9.09 17.47
CA GLU A 32 -4.96 -9.95 18.06
C GLU A 32 -4.44 -11.33 18.49
N ILE A 33 -3.33 -11.78 17.90
CA ILE A 33 -2.65 -13.02 18.31
C ILE A 33 -1.44 -12.76 19.21
N GLY A 34 -1.31 -11.54 19.76
CA GLY A 34 -0.26 -11.18 20.70
C GLY A 34 1.14 -11.02 20.09
N ILE A 35 1.23 -10.91 18.75
CA ILE A 35 2.48 -10.67 18.04
C ILE A 35 2.67 -9.16 17.84
N ASN A 36 3.78 -8.66 18.37
CA ASN A 36 4.19 -7.27 18.20
C ASN A 36 5.64 -7.25 17.71
N ILE A 37 5.82 -7.47 16.40
CA ILE A 37 7.12 -7.51 15.75
C ILE A 37 7.16 -6.36 14.75
N ASP A 38 8.14 -5.48 14.91
CA ASP A 38 8.50 -4.50 13.90
C ASP A 38 9.56 -5.12 12.99
N VAL A 39 9.23 -5.27 11.71
CA VAL A 39 10.15 -5.81 10.70
C VAL A 39 10.74 -4.63 9.95
N GLU A 40 12.06 -4.51 9.99
CA GLU A 40 12.79 -3.46 9.30
C GLU A 40 12.56 -3.53 7.77
N GLU A 41 12.09 -2.43 7.21
CA GLU A 41 11.85 -2.26 5.77
C GLU A 41 13.12 -1.69 5.11
N ASP A 42 14.12 -2.54 4.88
CA ASP A 42 15.44 -2.21 4.36
C ASP A 42 15.66 -2.62 2.89
N GLN A 43 14.60 -3.13 2.25
CA GLN A 43 14.67 -3.54 0.86
C GLN A 43 14.51 -2.34 -0.09
N ASN A 44 15.07 -2.48 -1.29
CA ASN A 44 15.06 -1.43 -2.31
C ASN A 44 13.74 -1.36 -3.12
N THR A 45 12.79 -2.26 -2.85
CA THR A 45 11.49 -2.31 -3.52
C THR A 45 10.37 -2.53 -2.52
N PHE A 46 9.17 -2.05 -2.85
CA PHE A 46 7.96 -2.33 -2.06
C PHE A 46 7.68 -3.83 -1.98
N GLU A 47 7.87 -4.56 -3.08
CA GLU A 47 7.70 -6.01 -3.11
C GLU A 47 8.69 -6.71 -2.16
N GLY A 48 9.95 -6.30 -2.16
CA GLY A 48 10.98 -6.82 -1.26
C GLY A 48 10.62 -6.60 0.21
N ASN A 49 10.16 -5.40 0.57
CA ASN A 49 9.72 -5.09 1.94
C ASN A 49 8.49 -5.91 2.34
N ALA A 50 7.47 -5.98 1.49
CA ALA A 50 6.27 -6.79 1.76
C ALA A 50 6.64 -8.27 1.94
N ARG A 51 7.50 -8.81 1.07
CA ARG A 51 8.01 -10.17 1.14
C ARG A 51 8.77 -10.44 2.44
N LYS A 52 9.78 -9.61 2.75
CA LYS A 52 10.56 -9.72 3.99
C LYS A 52 9.66 -9.73 5.22
N LYS A 53 8.67 -8.83 5.25
CA LYS A 53 7.72 -8.72 6.35
C LYS A 53 6.87 -9.98 6.49
N SER A 54 6.26 -10.46 5.40
CA SER A 54 5.42 -11.66 5.43
C SER A 54 6.19 -12.91 5.83
N GLU A 55 7.38 -13.13 5.28
CA GLU A 55 8.25 -14.28 5.58
C GLU A 55 8.75 -14.28 7.02
N THR A 56 9.16 -13.11 7.53
CA THR A 56 9.66 -12.97 8.91
C THR A 56 8.58 -13.32 9.93
N ILE A 57 7.34 -12.86 9.68
CA ILE A 57 6.23 -13.13 10.60
C ILE A 57 5.72 -14.56 10.43
N ALA A 58 5.59 -15.06 9.18
CA ALA A 58 5.13 -16.43 8.91
C ALA A 58 5.96 -17.49 9.64
N LYS A 59 7.28 -17.31 9.72
CA LYS A 59 8.20 -18.21 10.47
C LYS A 59 7.95 -18.23 11.98
N LYS A 60 7.17 -17.30 12.53
CA LYS A 60 6.87 -17.18 13.96
C LYS A 60 5.44 -17.58 14.32
N ILE A 61 4.62 -17.89 13.32
CA ILE A 61 3.22 -18.27 13.48
C ILE A 61 3.01 -19.67 12.90
N GLU A 62 3.15 -20.71 13.72
CA GLU A 62 3.03 -22.09 13.27
C GLU A 62 1.70 -22.38 12.57
N GLY A 63 1.76 -23.00 11.39
CA GLY A 63 0.59 -23.48 10.65
C GLY A 63 -0.34 -22.40 10.07
N LYS A 64 0.06 -21.13 10.09
CA LYS A 64 -0.72 -20.01 9.56
C LYS A 64 0.05 -19.27 8.47
N MET A 65 -0.69 -18.63 7.58
CA MET A 65 -0.13 -17.73 6.57
C MET A 65 -0.04 -16.31 7.09
N CYS A 66 0.97 -15.58 6.64
CA CYS A 66 1.11 -14.14 6.90
C CYS A 66 0.92 -13.34 5.61
N LEU A 67 0.00 -12.38 5.64
CA LEU A 67 -0.21 -11.37 4.62
C LEU A 67 0.45 -10.07 5.06
N ALA A 68 1.33 -9.52 4.24
CA ALA A 68 1.95 -8.22 4.48
C ALA A 68 1.80 -7.31 3.26
N ASP A 69 1.79 -6.00 3.49
CA ASP A 69 1.84 -5.00 2.44
C ASP A 69 2.98 -4.00 2.67
N ASP A 70 3.49 -3.47 1.58
CA ASP A 70 4.25 -2.24 1.56
C ASP A 70 3.77 -1.38 0.39
N SER A 71 3.70 -0.05 0.62
CA SER A 71 3.15 0.86 -0.37
C SER A 71 3.73 2.26 -0.23
N GLY A 72 3.80 2.95 -1.35
CA GLY A 72 4.27 4.32 -1.37
C GLY A 72 4.13 4.95 -2.75
N ILE A 73 4.67 6.16 -2.86
CA ILE A 73 4.63 6.95 -4.07
C ILE A 73 6.02 7.09 -4.70
N GLN A 74 6.02 7.22 -6.02
CA GLN A 74 7.21 7.49 -6.82
C GLN A 74 6.90 8.62 -7.79
N ILE A 75 7.71 9.65 -7.80
CA ILE A 75 7.54 10.83 -8.67
C ILE A 75 8.62 10.79 -9.73
N GLU A 76 8.21 10.70 -11.01
CA GLU A 76 9.13 10.51 -12.14
C GLU A 76 10.18 11.64 -12.23
N TYR A 77 9.76 12.89 -12.11
CA TYR A 77 10.65 14.06 -12.15
C TYR A 77 11.71 14.09 -11.03
N LEU A 78 11.46 13.36 -9.95
CA LEU A 78 12.35 13.25 -8.80
C LEU A 78 13.07 11.88 -8.76
N ASP A 79 13.29 11.24 -9.90
CA ASP A 79 13.95 9.93 -10.04
C ASP A 79 13.36 8.84 -9.15
N GLY A 80 12.01 8.84 -9.01
CA GLY A 80 11.29 7.87 -8.20
C GLY A 80 11.22 8.20 -6.70
N PHE A 81 11.75 9.36 -6.28
CA PHE A 81 11.62 9.81 -4.88
C PHE A 81 10.13 10.04 -4.51
N PRO A 82 9.69 9.77 -3.27
CA PRO A 82 10.44 9.19 -2.15
C PRO A 82 10.56 7.66 -2.18
N GLY A 83 9.85 6.93 -3.07
CA GLY A 83 9.95 5.49 -3.22
C GLY A 83 9.67 4.74 -1.91
N VAL A 84 10.48 3.74 -1.59
CA VAL A 84 10.35 2.93 -0.34
C VAL A 84 10.51 3.76 0.95
N PHE A 85 10.97 4.99 0.84
CA PHE A 85 11.07 5.92 1.97
C PHE A 85 9.81 6.75 2.18
N THR A 86 8.73 6.50 1.45
CA THR A 86 7.49 7.29 1.45
C THR A 86 6.98 7.70 2.84
N LYS A 87 7.11 6.85 3.84
CA LYS A 87 6.71 7.16 5.23
C LYS A 87 7.80 7.84 6.06
N ARG A 88 9.05 7.77 5.64
CA ARG A 88 10.24 8.09 6.47
C ARG A 88 11.02 9.31 6.01
N TRP A 89 10.81 9.76 4.76
CA TRP A 89 11.62 10.84 4.17
C TRP A 89 11.38 12.21 4.81
N HIS A 90 10.20 12.43 5.42
CA HIS A 90 9.84 13.69 6.05
C HIS A 90 9.11 13.43 7.37
N LYS A 91 9.57 14.06 8.44
CA LYS A 91 8.89 14.03 9.76
C LYS A 91 7.75 15.06 9.75
N GLY A 92 6.62 14.71 10.36
CA GLY A 92 5.46 15.59 10.46
C GLY A 92 4.16 14.95 10.02
N THR A 93 3.15 15.78 9.85
CA THR A 93 1.80 15.40 9.40
C THR A 93 1.79 15.04 7.91
N ASP A 94 0.71 14.41 7.44
CA ASP A 94 0.51 14.15 6.02
C ASP A 94 0.48 15.46 5.23
N ARG A 95 -0.13 16.51 5.79
CA ARG A 95 -0.18 17.83 5.18
C ARG A 95 1.21 18.43 4.94
N GLU A 96 2.06 18.42 5.97
CA GLU A 96 3.43 18.92 5.84
C GLU A 96 4.25 18.13 4.81
N ARG A 97 4.05 16.81 4.72
CA ARG A 97 4.67 15.98 3.67
C ARG A 97 4.17 16.35 2.28
N ASN A 98 2.87 16.56 2.13
CA ASN A 98 2.26 16.96 0.85
C ASN A 98 2.78 18.32 0.38
N GLU A 99 2.82 19.31 1.26
CA GLU A 99 3.36 20.64 0.98
C GLU A 99 4.84 20.60 0.61
N ALA A 100 5.64 19.79 1.31
CA ALA A 100 7.05 19.61 1.02
C ALA A 100 7.30 18.94 -0.36
N LEU A 101 6.43 18.03 -0.80
CA LEU A 101 6.51 17.45 -2.15
C LEU A 101 6.13 18.47 -3.23
N ILE A 102 5.08 19.25 -3.00
CA ILE A 102 4.67 20.33 -3.91
C ILE A 102 5.79 21.34 -4.08
N GLU A 103 6.45 21.76 -2.98
CA GLU A 103 7.55 22.72 -3.04
C GLU A 103 8.76 22.16 -3.83
N LYS A 104 9.06 20.85 -3.73
CA LYS A 104 10.10 20.21 -4.57
C LYS A 104 9.78 20.23 -6.06
N LEU A 105 8.51 20.35 -6.42
CA LEU A 105 8.04 20.39 -7.80
C LEU A 105 7.68 21.82 -8.26
N LYS A 106 8.04 22.84 -7.51
CA LYS A 106 7.77 24.24 -7.86
C LYS A 106 8.40 24.62 -9.19
N GLY A 107 7.58 25.18 -10.10
CA GLY A 107 8.01 25.53 -11.45
C GLY A 107 8.12 24.33 -12.42
N VAL A 108 7.84 23.12 -11.99
CA VAL A 108 7.77 21.95 -12.87
C VAL A 108 6.41 21.93 -13.58
N PRO A 109 6.35 21.89 -14.93
CA PRO A 109 5.10 21.78 -15.67
C PRO A 109 4.28 20.56 -15.27
N HIS A 110 2.94 20.67 -15.30
CA HIS A 110 2.01 19.63 -14.85
C HIS A 110 2.29 18.27 -15.50
N GLU A 111 2.50 18.23 -16.80
CA GLU A 111 2.75 16.98 -17.55
C GLU A 111 4.03 16.25 -17.15
N LYS A 112 4.94 16.92 -16.43
CA LYS A 112 6.18 16.33 -15.87
C LYS A 112 6.04 15.93 -14.39
N ARG A 113 4.90 16.21 -13.76
CA ARG A 113 4.64 15.91 -12.35
C ARG A 113 4.06 14.52 -12.14
N LYS A 114 4.36 13.58 -13.03
CA LYS A 114 3.83 12.20 -12.95
C LYS A 114 4.18 11.53 -11.64
N ILE A 115 3.17 10.92 -11.04
CA ILE A 115 3.26 10.17 -9.79
C ILE A 115 2.67 8.78 -9.98
N THR A 116 3.31 7.78 -9.40
CA THR A 116 2.80 6.41 -9.29
C THR A 116 2.61 6.06 -7.83
N PHE A 117 1.43 5.61 -7.44
CA PHE A 117 1.21 4.96 -6.15
C PHE A 117 1.28 3.45 -6.35
N THR A 118 2.24 2.82 -5.69
CA THR A 118 2.48 1.38 -5.75
C THR A 118 2.02 0.72 -4.45
N THR A 119 1.31 -0.39 -4.55
CA THR A 119 1.08 -1.32 -3.44
C THR A 119 1.61 -2.69 -3.82
N ALA A 120 2.50 -3.21 -3.01
CA ALA A 120 2.95 -4.59 -3.06
C ALA A 120 2.32 -5.37 -1.91
N MET A 121 1.81 -6.55 -2.21
CA MET A 121 1.27 -7.51 -1.25
C MET A 121 2.09 -8.79 -1.31
N ALA A 122 2.34 -9.41 -0.17
CA ALA A 122 3.01 -10.69 -0.07
C ALA A 122 2.28 -11.62 0.90
N LEU A 123 2.03 -12.85 0.49
CA LEU A 123 1.46 -13.92 1.32
C LEU A 123 2.46 -15.05 1.45
N SER A 124 2.86 -15.36 2.68
CA SER A 124 3.83 -16.41 2.99
C SER A 124 3.26 -17.43 3.98
N ASP A 125 3.57 -18.70 3.76
CA ASP A 125 3.33 -19.80 4.73
C ASP A 125 4.60 -20.17 5.53
N GLY A 126 5.68 -19.42 5.34
CA GLY A 126 6.99 -19.65 5.94
C GLY A 126 7.97 -20.39 5.03
N GLU A 127 7.48 -21.17 4.06
CA GLU A 127 8.30 -21.90 3.08
C GLU A 127 8.17 -21.26 1.68
N LYS A 128 6.94 -20.93 1.30
CA LYS A 128 6.62 -20.35 -0.01
C LYS A 128 5.98 -18.97 0.17
N THR A 129 6.34 -18.07 -0.73
CA THR A 129 5.79 -16.71 -0.75
C THR A 129 5.29 -16.40 -2.15
N ILE A 130 4.07 -15.90 -2.24
CA ILE A 130 3.52 -15.31 -3.46
C ILE A 130 3.40 -13.80 -3.28
N THR A 131 3.60 -13.06 -4.35
CA THR A 131 3.55 -11.60 -4.33
C THR A 131 2.65 -11.08 -5.45
N ALA A 132 2.10 -9.90 -5.24
CA ALA A 132 1.39 -9.15 -6.27
C ALA A 132 1.68 -7.66 -6.09
N VAL A 133 1.90 -6.97 -7.20
CA VAL A 133 2.17 -5.52 -7.22
C VAL A 133 1.15 -4.87 -8.14
N ALA A 134 0.52 -3.82 -7.66
CA ALA A 134 -0.39 -3.02 -8.47
C ALA A 134 -0.14 -1.52 -8.27
N ASN A 135 -0.42 -0.77 -9.32
CA ASN A 135 -0.16 0.66 -9.39
C ASN A 135 -1.44 1.43 -9.76
N ILE A 136 -1.49 2.68 -9.30
CA ILE A 136 -2.30 3.74 -9.91
C ILE A 136 -1.36 4.86 -10.32
N ASN A 137 -1.65 5.49 -11.47
CA ASN A 137 -0.86 6.57 -12.01
C ASN A 137 -1.67 7.86 -12.00
N GLY A 138 -0.98 8.98 -11.90
CA GLY A 138 -1.57 10.31 -11.90
C GLY A 138 -0.50 11.38 -11.94
N TYR A 139 -0.84 12.54 -11.40
CA TYR A 139 0.04 13.71 -11.34
C TYR A 139 0.06 14.26 -9.91
N VAL A 140 1.15 14.92 -9.53
CA VAL A 140 1.17 15.68 -8.27
C VAL A 140 0.47 17.02 -8.52
N ALA A 141 -0.63 17.28 -7.83
CA ALA A 141 -1.37 18.52 -7.90
C ALA A 141 -0.50 19.73 -7.51
N GLU A 142 -0.82 20.92 -7.99
CA GLU A 142 -0.09 22.15 -7.62
C GLU A 142 -0.37 22.60 -6.19
N TYR A 143 -1.51 22.24 -5.65
CA TYR A 143 -1.94 22.51 -4.28
C TYR A 143 -2.86 21.39 -3.80
N PRO A 144 -2.96 21.15 -2.47
CA PRO A 144 -3.84 20.12 -1.92
C PRO A 144 -5.33 20.44 -2.21
N LYS A 145 -6.10 19.43 -2.65
CA LYS A 145 -7.53 19.51 -2.95
C LYS A 145 -8.28 18.35 -2.30
N GLY A 146 -9.52 18.58 -1.89
CA GLY A 146 -10.40 17.59 -1.29
C GLY A 146 -10.17 17.41 0.20
N GLU A 147 -11.10 16.66 0.83
CA GLU A 147 -11.14 16.49 2.29
C GLU A 147 -11.21 15.00 2.69
N ASN A 148 -11.36 14.10 1.70
CA ASN A 148 -11.47 12.68 1.97
C ASN A 148 -10.12 11.99 1.99
N GLY A 149 -10.07 10.83 2.64
CA GLY A 149 -8.89 9.97 2.61
C GLY A 149 -7.79 10.37 3.60
N PHE A 150 -6.55 10.08 3.24
CA PHE A 150 -5.36 10.28 4.10
C PHE A 150 -4.06 10.22 3.25
N GLY A 151 -2.95 10.59 3.87
CA GLY A 151 -1.64 10.49 3.21
C GLY A 151 -1.50 11.47 2.05
N PHE A 152 -1.30 10.94 0.85
CA PHE A 152 -1.05 11.72 -0.36
C PHE A 152 -2.32 11.98 -1.19
N ASP A 153 -3.50 11.59 -0.70
CA ASP A 153 -4.76 11.68 -1.45
C ASP A 153 -5.08 13.11 -1.92
N GLU A 154 -4.75 14.12 -1.10
CA GLU A 154 -4.99 15.54 -1.41
C GLU A 154 -4.14 16.06 -2.58
N ILE A 155 -3.04 15.39 -2.90
CA ILE A 155 -2.11 15.81 -3.94
C ILE A 155 -1.96 14.81 -5.09
N PHE A 156 -2.58 13.64 -4.97
CA PHE A 156 -2.60 12.63 -6.03
C PHE A 156 -3.74 12.94 -7.00
N GLU A 157 -3.44 13.64 -8.07
CA GLU A 157 -4.38 14.07 -9.09
C GLU A 157 -4.51 13.00 -10.20
N LEU A 158 -5.74 12.66 -10.54
CA LEU A 158 -6.09 11.75 -11.63
C LEU A 158 -6.11 12.49 -12.98
N GLU A 159 -6.23 11.74 -14.07
CA GLU A 159 -6.30 12.32 -15.42
C GLU A 159 -7.52 13.24 -15.64
N ASP A 160 -8.60 13.07 -14.86
CA ASP A 160 -9.78 13.92 -14.91
C ASP A 160 -9.63 15.22 -14.10
N GLY A 161 -8.47 15.46 -13.49
CA GLY A 161 -8.13 16.66 -12.72
C GLY A 161 -8.60 16.64 -11.27
N ARG A 162 -9.33 15.60 -10.84
CA ARG A 162 -9.69 15.40 -9.44
C ARG A 162 -8.57 14.70 -8.67
N THR A 163 -8.38 15.08 -7.42
CA THR A 163 -7.49 14.33 -6.52
C THR A 163 -8.22 13.13 -5.90
N LEU A 164 -7.46 12.18 -5.35
CA LEU A 164 -8.04 11.05 -4.63
C LEU A 164 -8.87 11.50 -3.41
N ALA A 165 -8.55 12.66 -2.83
CA ALA A 165 -9.29 13.23 -1.72
C ALA A 165 -10.63 13.89 -2.14
N GLU A 166 -10.84 14.11 -3.43
CA GLU A 166 -12.11 14.59 -3.98
C GLU A 166 -13.06 13.45 -4.39
N LEU A 167 -12.58 12.20 -4.35
CA LEU A 167 -13.40 11.03 -4.65
C LEU A 167 -14.21 10.58 -3.44
N SER A 168 -15.38 9.99 -3.70
CA SER A 168 -16.07 9.19 -2.69
C SER A 168 -15.29 7.91 -2.37
N GLY A 169 -15.56 7.30 -1.21
CA GLY A 169 -14.93 6.03 -0.84
C GLY A 169 -15.17 4.92 -1.88
N GLU A 170 -16.37 4.90 -2.49
CA GLU A 170 -16.71 3.91 -3.53
C GLU A 170 -15.90 4.11 -4.81
N GLU A 171 -15.76 5.36 -5.28
CA GLU A 171 -14.95 5.69 -6.46
C GLU A 171 -13.48 5.33 -6.22
N LYS A 172 -12.93 5.71 -5.08
CA LYS A 172 -11.55 5.42 -4.70
C LYS A 172 -11.30 3.90 -4.61
N ASN A 173 -12.23 3.14 -4.04
CA ASN A 173 -12.11 1.68 -3.97
C ASN A 173 -12.06 1.01 -5.35
N LYS A 174 -12.73 1.56 -6.37
CA LYS A 174 -12.69 1.00 -7.74
C LYS A 174 -11.30 1.07 -8.37
N ILE A 175 -10.49 2.06 -8.01
CA ILE A 175 -9.16 2.30 -8.57
C ILE A 175 -8.03 1.90 -7.62
N SER A 176 -8.34 1.48 -6.40
CA SER A 176 -7.36 1.16 -5.35
C SER A 176 -6.29 0.18 -5.80
N ALA A 177 -5.01 0.58 -5.71
CA ALA A 177 -3.87 -0.30 -5.96
C ALA A 177 -3.86 -1.50 -4.99
N ARG A 178 -4.22 -1.30 -3.71
CA ARG A 178 -4.30 -2.39 -2.72
C ARG A 178 -5.34 -3.40 -3.12
N LYS A 179 -6.54 -2.96 -3.51
CA LYS A 179 -7.59 -3.86 -3.98
C LYS A 179 -7.13 -4.69 -5.16
N LYS A 180 -6.55 -4.05 -6.18
CA LYS A 180 -6.01 -4.74 -7.36
C LYS A 180 -4.94 -5.78 -6.97
N ALA A 181 -4.00 -5.43 -6.09
CA ALA A 181 -2.95 -6.35 -5.63
C ALA A 181 -3.55 -7.54 -4.84
N LEU A 182 -4.55 -7.32 -4.00
CA LEU A 182 -5.25 -8.39 -3.28
C LEU A 182 -6.03 -9.32 -4.22
N GLU A 183 -6.71 -8.78 -5.23
CA GLU A 183 -7.41 -9.57 -6.25
C GLU A 183 -6.42 -10.43 -7.07
N MET A 184 -5.25 -9.89 -7.41
CA MET A 184 -4.18 -10.63 -8.06
C MET A 184 -3.65 -11.77 -7.17
N LEU A 185 -3.46 -11.53 -5.88
CA LEU A 185 -3.09 -12.59 -4.91
C LEU A 185 -4.18 -13.66 -4.80
N LYS A 186 -5.46 -13.26 -4.68
CA LYS A 186 -6.60 -14.20 -4.63
C LYS A 186 -6.59 -15.14 -5.83
N LYS A 187 -6.35 -14.60 -7.03
CA LYS A 187 -6.23 -15.41 -8.25
C LYS A 187 -5.08 -16.41 -8.16
N GLN A 188 -3.88 -15.98 -7.76
CA GLN A 188 -2.73 -16.88 -7.61
C GLN A 188 -2.96 -17.99 -6.56
N ILE A 189 -3.70 -17.71 -5.49
CA ILE A 189 -4.07 -18.72 -4.48
C ILE A 189 -5.00 -19.78 -5.08
N ASN A 190 -5.97 -19.35 -5.89
CA ASN A 190 -6.96 -20.22 -6.48
C ASN A 190 -6.38 -21.09 -7.61
N ASP A 191 -5.45 -20.55 -8.41
CA ASP A 191 -4.76 -21.26 -9.48
C ASP A 191 -3.82 -22.39 -8.97
N LYS A 192 -3.55 -22.40 -7.64
CA LYS A 192 -2.70 -23.42 -6.98
C LYS A 192 -3.48 -24.48 -6.20
N LYS A 193 -4.82 -24.38 -6.17
CA LYS A 193 -5.73 -25.40 -5.58
C LYS A 193 -6.10 -26.44 -6.63
#